data_550c326b1d339c5e534184cb9699163b
#
_entry.id   550c326b1d339c5e534184cb9699163b
#
_cell.length_a   1.000
_cell.length_b   1.000
_cell.length_c   1.000
_cell.angle_alpha   90.00
_cell.angle_beta   90.00
_cell.angle_gamma   90.00
#
_symmetry.space_group_name_H-M   'P 1'
#
loop_
_entity.id
_entity.type
_entity.pdbx_description
1 polymer ?
#
loop_
_entity_poly.entity_id
_entity_poly.type
_entity_poly.pdbx_seq_one_letter_code
_entity_poly.pdbx_strand_id
1 'polypeptide(L)'
;MGEPADVPEAGQKKKKFIMVVDGNPKDALTTSMILQNFGYSVTTVKSAEEALEFLSIAVPSLVIAEFILPGMNGIVLMDRMRRDPVVSKVPVVVQTSDPDPSGRDRCVEAGCILYLRKPVTGEDLYRAVQAIIERTPRKNVRVPTYLKASVEGTGTGAEFVTVISEQGMFVKTLHPRPLGSKHTVSFSLNKKIIWVEAMVLYTYGFGEESAKDPGMGMKFMSIEPADLALIKTYIQESFSAGTPEGPPR
;
A
#
# COMPACT_ATOMS: atom_id res chain seq x y z
N MET A 1 14.66 25.96 -34.38
CA MET A 1 14.26 24.55 -34.44
C MET A 1 14.43 24.02 -33.02
N GLY A 2 13.33 23.96 -32.25
CA GLY A 2 13.32 23.43 -30.88
C GLY A 2 12.96 21.96 -30.95
N GLU A 3 13.75 21.14 -30.26
CA GLU A 3 13.46 19.71 -30.06
C GLU A 3 12.11 19.53 -29.33
N PRO A 4 11.29 18.55 -29.72
CA PRO A 4 10.05 18.27 -29.02
C PRO A 4 10.37 17.66 -27.65
N ALA A 5 9.78 18.26 -26.60
CA ALA A 5 9.85 17.74 -25.25
C ALA A 5 9.30 16.30 -25.22
N ASP A 6 10.11 15.42 -24.60
CA ASP A 6 9.84 14.01 -24.37
C ASP A 6 8.57 13.85 -23.54
N VAL A 7 7.47 13.47 -24.19
CA VAL A 7 6.20 13.15 -23.53
C VAL A 7 6.34 11.73 -23.00
N PRO A 8 6.27 11.48 -21.69
CA PRO A 8 6.37 10.11 -21.19
C PRO A 8 5.15 9.32 -21.66
N GLU A 9 5.41 8.26 -22.44
CA GLU A 9 4.41 7.28 -22.84
C GLU A 9 3.58 6.82 -21.62
N ALA A 10 2.26 6.97 -21.74
CA ALA A 10 1.27 6.49 -20.79
C ALA A 10 1.21 4.96 -20.83
N GLY A 11 2.26 4.31 -20.31
CA GLY A 11 2.26 2.87 -20.07
C GLY A 11 1.21 2.53 -19.03
N GLN A 12 0.27 1.64 -19.36
CA GLN A 12 -0.67 1.02 -18.42
C GLN A 12 0.11 0.61 -17.15
N LYS A 13 -0.15 1.29 -16.04
CA LYS A 13 0.42 0.88 -14.74
C LYS A 13 -0.16 -0.49 -14.41
N LYS A 14 0.57 -1.57 -14.74
CA LYS A 14 0.26 -2.91 -14.24
C LYS A 14 0.05 -2.80 -12.73
N LYS A 15 -1.10 -3.25 -12.24
CA LYS A 15 -1.39 -3.29 -10.79
C LYS A 15 -0.21 -4.00 -10.14
N LYS A 16 0.52 -3.27 -9.29
CA LYS A 16 1.64 -3.83 -8.55
C LYS A 16 1.09 -4.85 -7.57
N PHE A 17 1.47 -6.10 -7.73
CA PHE A 17 1.10 -7.13 -6.77
C PHE A 17 2.33 -7.65 -6.03
N ILE A 18 2.11 -8.12 -4.82
CA ILE A 18 3.11 -8.69 -3.93
C ILE A 18 2.84 -10.19 -3.82
N MET A 19 3.87 -11.01 -3.94
CA MET A 19 3.77 -12.43 -3.65
C MET A 19 4.29 -12.70 -2.24
N VAL A 20 3.49 -13.40 -1.43
CA VAL A 20 3.88 -13.89 -0.11
C VAL A 20 4.06 -15.40 -0.20
N VAL A 21 5.26 -15.88 0.15
CA VAL A 21 5.64 -17.29 0.13
C VAL A 21 5.86 -17.73 1.57
N ASP A 22 4.91 -18.46 2.13
CA ASP A 22 4.98 -18.89 3.53
C ASP A 22 4.25 -20.22 3.73
N GLY A 23 4.95 -21.22 4.24
CA GLY A 23 4.39 -22.54 4.54
C GLY A 23 3.42 -22.55 5.70
N ASN A 24 3.39 -21.51 6.55
CA ASN A 24 2.43 -21.32 7.62
C ASN A 24 1.22 -20.51 7.13
N PRO A 25 0.03 -21.11 6.98
CA PRO A 25 -1.14 -20.40 6.45
C PRO A 25 -1.55 -19.19 7.29
N LYS A 26 -1.35 -19.24 8.60
CA LYS A 26 -1.69 -18.13 9.51
C LYS A 26 -0.78 -16.93 9.28
N ASP A 27 0.52 -17.16 9.11
CA ASP A 27 1.50 -16.10 8.86
C ASP A 27 1.28 -15.49 7.47
N ALA A 28 1.08 -16.33 6.45
CA ALA A 28 0.74 -15.90 5.10
C ALA A 28 -0.51 -15.02 5.08
N LEU A 29 -1.57 -15.45 5.78
CA LEU A 29 -2.81 -14.70 5.89
C LEU A 29 -2.60 -13.36 6.59
N THR A 30 -1.91 -13.34 7.74
CA THR A 30 -1.63 -12.12 8.51
C THR A 30 -0.87 -11.10 7.66
N THR A 31 0.23 -11.53 7.02
CA THR A 31 1.02 -10.67 6.12
C THR A 31 0.18 -10.14 4.97
N SER A 32 -0.63 -11.00 4.34
CA SER A 32 -1.52 -10.63 3.24
C SER A 32 -2.56 -9.59 3.67
N MET A 33 -3.25 -9.80 4.79
CA MET A 33 -4.29 -8.90 5.28
C MET A 33 -3.73 -7.51 5.60
N ILE A 34 -2.59 -7.43 6.28
CA ILE A 34 -1.93 -6.15 6.56
C ILE A 34 -1.66 -5.40 5.25
N LEU A 35 -1.06 -6.03 4.26
CA LEU A 35 -0.72 -5.38 2.99
C LEU A 35 -1.97 -4.99 2.19
N GLN A 36 -3.02 -5.81 2.21
CA GLN A 36 -4.29 -5.51 1.55
C GLN A 36 -4.99 -4.30 2.19
N ASN A 37 -4.91 -4.11 3.50
CA ASN A 37 -5.43 -2.93 4.20
C ASN A 37 -4.82 -1.62 3.67
N PHE A 38 -3.61 -1.67 3.09
CA PHE A 38 -2.95 -0.53 2.47
C PHE A 38 -3.09 -0.48 0.94
N GLY A 39 -3.99 -1.29 0.39
CA GLY A 39 -4.34 -1.26 -1.03
C GLY A 39 -3.39 -2.02 -1.96
N TYR A 40 -2.50 -2.86 -1.42
CA TYR A 40 -1.70 -3.76 -2.25
C TYR A 40 -2.51 -4.98 -2.69
N SER A 41 -2.35 -5.41 -3.93
CA SER A 41 -2.81 -6.72 -4.36
C SER A 41 -1.82 -7.76 -3.86
N VAL A 42 -2.29 -8.82 -3.21
CA VAL A 42 -1.41 -9.85 -2.62
C VAL A 42 -1.85 -11.23 -3.10
N THR A 43 -0.88 -12.03 -3.51
CA THR A 43 -1.04 -13.46 -3.81
C THR A 43 -0.21 -14.25 -2.80
N THR A 44 -0.78 -15.28 -2.19
CA THR A 44 -0.09 -16.16 -1.25
C THR A 44 0.15 -17.53 -1.86
N VAL A 45 1.33 -18.07 -1.65
CA VAL A 45 1.74 -19.44 -2.03
C VAL A 45 2.45 -20.09 -0.84
N LYS A 46 2.37 -21.42 -0.75
CA LYS A 46 2.80 -22.17 0.45
C LYS A 46 4.21 -22.77 0.37
N SER A 47 4.81 -22.78 -0.83
CA SER A 47 6.13 -23.37 -1.04
C SER A 47 6.92 -22.61 -2.10
N ALA A 48 8.22 -22.85 -2.16
CA ALA A 48 9.08 -22.27 -3.17
C ALA A 48 8.78 -22.82 -4.58
N GLU A 49 8.35 -24.08 -4.67
CA GLU A 49 7.96 -24.73 -5.92
C GLU A 49 6.73 -24.02 -6.51
N GLU A 50 5.69 -23.82 -5.70
CA GLU A 50 4.47 -23.10 -6.11
C GLU A 50 4.79 -21.65 -6.49
N ALA A 51 5.73 -21.01 -5.76
CA ALA A 51 6.19 -19.66 -6.12
C ALA A 51 6.85 -19.63 -7.50
N LEU A 52 7.71 -20.59 -7.83
CA LEU A 52 8.38 -20.66 -9.13
C LEU A 52 7.38 -20.93 -10.28
N GLU A 53 6.38 -21.77 -10.06
CA GLU A 53 5.31 -21.99 -11.02
C GLU A 53 4.54 -20.67 -11.29
N PHE A 54 4.18 -19.96 -10.24
CA PHE A 54 3.47 -18.68 -10.37
C PHE A 54 4.34 -17.61 -11.05
N LEU A 55 5.63 -17.54 -10.73
CA LEU A 55 6.58 -16.59 -11.33
C LEU A 55 6.75 -16.80 -12.84
N SER A 56 6.52 -18.00 -13.35
CA SER A 56 6.52 -18.28 -14.79
C SER A 56 5.33 -17.65 -15.53
N ILE A 57 4.26 -17.33 -14.81
CA ILE A 57 3.01 -16.78 -15.36
C ILE A 57 2.93 -15.25 -15.13
N ALA A 58 3.34 -14.80 -13.96
CA ALA A 58 3.20 -13.39 -13.57
C ALA A 58 4.39 -12.90 -12.74
N VAL A 59 4.84 -11.68 -13.05
CA VAL A 59 5.99 -11.04 -12.38
C VAL A 59 5.49 -10.10 -11.27
N PRO A 60 5.72 -10.41 -9.97
CA PRO A 60 5.36 -9.53 -8.88
C PRO A 60 6.28 -8.30 -8.79
N SER A 61 5.81 -7.27 -8.10
CA SER A 61 6.64 -6.10 -7.78
C SER A 61 7.56 -6.34 -6.57
N LEU A 62 7.27 -7.37 -5.77
CA LEU A 62 7.99 -7.77 -4.57
C LEU A 62 7.61 -9.20 -4.22
N VAL A 63 8.60 -9.98 -3.78
CA VAL A 63 8.39 -11.26 -3.10
C VAL A 63 8.72 -11.10 -1.62
N ILE A 64 7.83 -11.53 -0.73
CA ILE A 64 8.09 -11.69 0.71
C ILE A 64 8.10 -13.18 0.98
N ALA A 65 9.24 -13.72 1.37
CA ALA A 65 9.41 -15.16 1.52
C ALA A 65 9.84 -15.54 2.94
N GLU A 66 9.25 -16.61 3.47
CA GLU A 66 9.79 -17.29 4.64
C GLU A 66 11.12 -17.97 4.25
N PHE A 67 12.09 -17.90 5.15
CA PHE A 67 13.40 -18.54 4.96
C PHE A 67 13.33 -20.06 4.97
N ILE A 68 12.59 -20.61 5.95
CA ILE A 68 12.35 -22.05 6.10
C ILE A 68 10.99 -22.38 5.46
N LEU A 69 11.04 -22.92 4.25
CA LEU A 69 9.87 -23.38 3.52
C LEU A 69 9.84 -24.92 3.44
N PRO A 70 8.65 -25.53 3.30
CA PRO A 70 8.54 -26.94 2.98
C PRO A 70 9.26 -27.29 1.68
N GLY A 71 10.01 -28.37 1.65
CA GLY A 71 10.77 -28.79 0.47
C GLY A 71 11.98 -27.91 0.17
N MET A 72 11.87 -27.01 -0.76
CA MET A 72 12.91 -26.07 -1.15
C MET A 72 12.92 -24.87 -0.20
N ASN A 73 14.08 -24.50 0.37
CA ASN A 73 14.18 -23.33 1.23
C ASN A 73 14.20 -22.01 0.47
N GLY A 74 14.01 -20.89 1.19
CA GLY A 74 13.94 -19.55 0.60
C GLY A 74 15.21 -19.09 -0.12
N ILE A 75 16.40 -19.58 0.28
CA ILE A 75 17.68 -19.28 -0.40
C ILE A 75 17.69 -19.90 -1.80
N VAL A 76 17.27 -21.16 -1.91
CA VAL A 76 17.20 -21.83 -3.21
C VAL A 76 16.17 -21.18 -4.13
N LEU A 77 15.05 -20.71 -3.57
CA LEU A 77 14.08 -19.91 -4.32
C LEU A 77 14.74 -18.64 -4.89
N MET A 78 15.45 -17.88 -4.05
CA MET A 78 16.14 -16.65 -4.47
C MET A 78 17.21 -16.94 -5.53
N ASP A 79 17.98 -17.99 -5.37
CA ASP A 79 19.02 -18.38 -6.35
C ASP A 79 18.38 -18.74 -7.72
N ARG A 80 17.27 -19.46 -7.74
CA ARG A 80 16.53 -19.73 -8.97
C ARG A 80 15.95 -18.47 -9.61
N MET A 81 15.37 -17.57 -8.80
CA MET A 81 14.89 -16.29 -9.30
C MET A 81 16.00 -15.45 -9.93
N ARG A 82 17.18 -15.42 -9.33
CA ARG A 82 18.34 -14.68 -9.88
C ARG A 82 18.81 -15.21 -11.25
N ARG A 83 18.71 -16.50 -11.49
CA ARG A 83 19.11 -17.13 -12.76
C ARG A 83 18.08 -16.95 -13.87
N ASP A 84 16.87 -16.56 -13.52
CA ASP A 84 15.80 -16.30 -14.48
C ASP A 84 15.82 -14.82 -14.90
N PRO A 85 16.08 -14.50 -16.17
CA PRO A 85 16.20 -13.11 -16.65
C PRO A 85 14.89 -12.31 -16.49
N VAL A 86 13.73 -12.96 -16.41
CA VAL A 86 12.42 -12.31 -16.29
C VAL A 86 12.19 -11.81 -14.86
N VAL A 87 12.56 -12.62 -13.87
CA VAL A 87 12.30 -12.32 -12.44
C VAL A 87 13.53 -11.97 -11.63
N SER A 88 14.73 -11.98 -12.23
CA SER A 88 16.01 -11.72 -11.56
C SER A 88 16.09 -10.35 -10.88
N LYS A 89 15.31 -9.38 -11.34
CA LYS A 89 15.26 -8.01 -10.80
C LYS A 89 14.12 -7.81 -9.78
N VAL A 90 13.31 -8.83 -9.55
CA VAL A 90 12.24 -8.74 -8.55
C VAL A 90 12.87 -8.72 -7.16
N PRO A 91 12.61 -7.67 -6.36
CA PRO A 91 13.14 -7.59 -5.01
C PRO A 91 12.56 -8.70 -4.12
N VAL A 92 13.40 -9.23 -3.22
CA VAL A 92 12.99 -10.24 -2.24
C VAL A 92 13.24 -9.73 -0.83
N VAL A 93 12.20 -9.76 0.00
CA VAL A 93 12.26 -9.57 1.45
C VAL A 93 12.13 -10.93 2.09
N VAL A 94 13.01 -11.24 3.02
CA VAL A 94 12.88 -12.44 3.85
C VAL A 94 12.20 -12.07 5.15
N GLN A 95 11.13 -12.80 5.49
CA GLN A 95 10.40 -12.65 6.74
C GLN A 95 10.33 -14.01 7.43
N THR A 96 11.09 -14.20 8.52
CA THR A 96 11.31 -15.55 9.07
C THR A 96 11.21 -15.63 10.59
N SER A 97 10.85 -16.82 11.07
CA SER A 97 10.92 -17.23 12.48
C SER A 97 12.22 -17.97 12.83
N ASP A 98 13.14 -18.16 11.87
CA ASP A 98 14.40 -18.89 12.11
C ASP A 98 15.21 -18.21 13.23
N PRO A 99 15.55 -18.91 14.30
CA PRO A 99 16.36 -18.37 15.38
C PRO A 99 17.85 -18.25 15.02
N ASP A 100 18.31 -18.88 13.95
CA ASP A 100 19.73 -18.89 13.55
C ASP A 100 20.25 -17.49 13.24
N PRO A 101 21.22 -16.96 14.01
CA PRO A 101 21.79 -15.65 13.75
C PRO A 101 22.47 -15.54 12.37
N SER A 102 23.01 -16.64 11.83
CA SER A 102 23.65 -16.68 10.52
C SER A 102 22.67 -16.60 9.35
N GLY A 103 21.37 -16.80 9.61
CA GLY A 103 20.32 -16.75 8.59
C GLY A 103 20.29 -15.43 7.84
N ARG A 104 20.54 -14.31 8.55
CA ARG A 104 20.61 -12.98 7.93
C ARG A 104 21.75 -12.88 6.91
N ASP A 105 22.95 -13.29 7.27
CA ASP A 105 24.11 -13.18 6.39
C ASP A 105 23.93 -14.03 5.14
N ARG A 106 23.45 -15.26 5.31
CA ARG A 106 23.10 -16.16 4.19
C ARG A 106 22.04 -15.56 3.27
N CYS A 107 21.02 -14.89 3.83
CA CYS A 107 20.00 -14.21 3.02
C CYS A 107 20.56 -13.04 2.25
N VAL A 108 21.45 -12.24 2.87
CA VAL A 108 22.10 -11.10 2.20
C VAL A 108 23.01 -11.59 1.08
N GLU A 109 23.81 -12.61 1.30
CA GLU A 109 24.63 -13.26 0.28
C GLU A 109 23.78 -13.82 -0.86
N ALA A 110 22.62 -14.41 -0.52
CA ALA A 110 21.65 -14.86 -1.50
C ALA A 110 20.91 -13.70 -2.20
N GLY A 111 21.04 -12.44 -1.75
CA GLY A 111 20.56 -11.22 -2.38
C GLY A 111 19.18 -10.78 -1.96
N CYS A 112 18.75 -11.14 -0.77
CA CYS A 112 17.59 -10.44 -0.21
C CYS A 112 17.94 -8.96 0.02
N ILE A 113 16.97 -8.09 -0.17
CA ILE A 113 17.16 -6.66 0.07
C ILE A 113 16.83 -6.26 1.50
N LEU A 114 16.08 -7.09 2.20
CA LEU A 114 15.71 -6.89 3.58
C LEU A 114 15.42 -8.23 4.27
N TYR A 115 15.90 -8.37 5.51
CA TYR A 115 15.62 -9.50 6.39
C TYR A 115 14.86 -9.02 7.60
N LEU A 116 13.66 -9.59 7.82
CA LEU A 116 12.76 -9.28 8.91
C LEU A 116 12.57 -10.53 9.78
N ARG A 117 12.79 -10.39 11.08
CA ARG A 117 12.56 -11.47 12.03
C ARG A 117 11.15 -11.39 12.59
N LYS A 118 10.40 -12.48 12.53
CA LYS A 118 9.08 -12.58 13.16
C LYS A 118 9.19 -12.58 14.69
N PRO A 119 8.25 -11.95 15.43
CA PRO A 119 7.08 -11.24 14.90
C PRO A 119 7.44 -9.88 14.30
N VAL A 120 6.90 -9.57 13.11
CA VAL A 120 7.04 -8.26 12.44
C VAL A 120 5.77 -7.47 12.71
N THR A 121 5.91 -6.22 13.15
CA THR A 121 4.74 -5.35 13.32
C THR A 121 4.15 -4.99 11.95
N GLY A 122 2.85 -4.74 11.88
CA GLY A 122 2.20 -4.33 10.63
C GLY A 122 2.79 -3.02 10.10
N GLU A 123 3.19 -2.10 10.99
CA GLU A 123 3.83 -0.85 10.60
C GLU A 123 5.21 -1.08 9.98
N ASP A 124 6.07 -1.91 10.59
CA ASP A 124 7.39 -2.22 10.05
C ASP A 124 7.29 -2.92 8.69
N LEU A 125 6.35 -3.86 8.56
CA LEU A 125 6.08 -4.54 7.30
C LEU A 125 5.65 -3.54 6.22
N TYR A 126 4.67 -2.67 6.52
CA TYR A 126 4.19 -1.65 5.56
C TYR A 126 5.32 -0.69 5.15
N ARG A 127 6.09 -0.17 6.12
CA ARG A 127 7.20 0.74 5.83
C ARG A 127 8.29 0.10 4.99
N ALA A 128 8.63 -1.16 5.28
CA ALA A 128 9.57 -1.93 4.49
C ALA A 128 9.10 -2.09 3.03
N VAL A 129 7.85 -2.51 2.84
CA VAL A 129 7.27 -2.68 1.51
C VAL A 129 7.18 -1.35 0.75
N GLN A 130 6.75 -0.28 1.43
CA GLN A 130 6.67 1.05 0.82
C GLN A 130 8.05 1.54 0.34
N ALA A 131 9.09 1.39 1.16
CA ALA A 131 10.45 1.82 0.81
C ALA A 131 10.99 1.09 -0.43
N ILE A 132 10.55 -0.15 -0.67
CA ILE A 132 11.02 -0.99 -1.77
C ILE A 132 10.21 -0.74 -3.05
N ILE A 133 8.88 -0.66 -2.93
CA ILE A 133 7.98 -0.59 -4.10
C ILE A 133 7.79 0.86 -4.58
N GLU A 134 7.76 1.83 -3.68
CA GLU A 134 7.49 3.22 -4.03
C GLU A 134 8.79 3.98 -4.32
N ARG A 135 8.85 4.66 -5.47
CA ARG A 135 10.03 5.48 -5.86
C ARG A 135 10.31 6.61 -4.85
N THR A 136 9.28 7.09 -4.18
CA THR A 136 9.37 8.14 -3.17
C THR A 136 8.53 7.71 -1.97
N PRO A 137 9.14 7.09 -0.94
CA PRO A 137 8.44 6.72 0.27
C PRO A 137 7.81 7.94 0.93
N ARG A 138 6.55 7.81 1.32
CA ARG A 138 5.79 8.91 1.94
C ARG A 138 6.09 8.98 3.43
N LYS A 139 6.24 10.21 3.94
CA LYS A 139 6.40 10.42 5.40
C LYS A 139 5.19 9.94 6.19
N ASN A 140 3.99 10.16 5.64
CA ASN A 140 2.73 9.82 6.31
C ASN A 140 2.11 8.58 5.69
N VAL A 141 1.66 7.69 6.54
CA VAL A 141 0.85 6.53 6.17
C VAL A 141 -0.47 7.01 5.55
N ARG A 142 -0.88 6.40 4.46
CA ARG A 142 -2.16 6.64 3.79
C ARG A 142 -2.95 5.35 3.81
N VAL A 143 -4.11 5.41 4.43
CA VAL A 143 -5.02 4.26 4.54
C VAL A 143 -6.15 4.43 3.53
N PRO A 144 -6.39 3.46 2.65
CA PRO A 144 -7.60 3.41 1.85
C PRO A 144 -8.82 3.33 2.75
N THR A 145 -9.87 4.06 2.39
CA THR A 145 -11.12 4.11 3.16
C THR A 145 -12.30 4.37 2.22
N TYR A 146 -13.51 4.34 2.73
CA TYR A 146 -14.70 4.72 1.97
C TYR A 146 -15.73 5.38 2.89
N LEU A 147 -15.39 6.57 3.38
CA LEU A 147 -16.22 7.30 4.34
C LEU A 147 -17.06 8.33 3.62
N LYS A 148 -18.37 8.30 3.84
CA LYS A 148 -19.28 9.34 3.31
C LYS A 148 -18.85 10.69 3.86
N ALA A 149 -18.69 11.66 2.97
CA ALA A 149 -18.24 13.00 3.29
C ALA A 149 -19.21 14.05 2.77
N SER A 150 -19.12 15.24 3.35
CA SER A 150 -19.75 16.46 2.86
C SER A 150 -18.72 17.58 2.86
N VAL A 151 -18.55 18.25 1.71
CA VAL A 151 -17.68 19.40 1.55
C VAL A 151 -18.55 20.64 1.44
N GLU A 152 -18.26 21.66 2.25
CA GLU A 152 -19.01 22.93 2.24
C GLU A 152 -19.04 23.55 0.84
N GLY A 153 -20.23 24.08 0.48
CA GLY A 153 -20.46 24.72 -0.82
C GLY A 153 -20.82 23.76 -1.96
N THR A 154 -21.10 22.48 -1.67
CA THR A 154 -21.70 21.55 -2.64
C THR A 154 -23.16 21.32 -2.37
N GLY A 155 -23.97 21.47 -3.39
CA GLY A 155 -25.28 20.83 -3.44
C GLY A 155 -25.15 19.52 -4.22
N THR A 156 -25.64 18.42 -3.72
CA THR A 156 -26.19 17.25 -4.45
C THR A 156 -25.25 16.12 -4.95
N GLY A 157 -23.95 16.14 -4.75
CA GLY A 157 -23.10 15.01 -5.14
C GLY A 157 -22.74 14.08 -3.97
N ALA A 158 -22.69 12.76 -4.17
CA ALA A 158 -22.11 11.86 -3.18
C ALA A 158 -20.59 12.04 -3.16
N GLU A 159 -20.06 12.48 -2.03
CA GLU A 159 -18.63 12.66 -1.80
C GLU A 159 -18.13 11.62 -0.80
N PHE A 160 -16.93 11.11 -1.03
CA PHE A 160 -16.35 10.08 -0.18
C PHE A 160 -14.87 10.36 0.08
N VAL A 161 -14.46 10.26 1.33
CA VAL A 161 -13.03 10.15 1.66
C VAL A 161 -12.59 8.73 1.31
N THR A 162 -11.75 8.60 0.28
CA THR A 162 -11.27 7.29 -0.18
C THR A 162 -9.84 6.99 0.23
N VAL A 163 -9.11 7.99 0.73
CA VAL A 163 -7.80 7.84 1.35
C VAL A 163 -7.69 8.84 2.49
N ILE A 164 -7.20 8.39 3.64
CA ILE A 164 -6.94 9.25 4.80
C ILE A 164 -5.50 9.08 5.31
N SER A 165 -4.96 10.14 5.89
CA SER A 165 -3.68 10.18 6.61
C SER A 165 -3.77 11.16 7.77
N GLU A 166 -2.75 11.23 8.63
CA GLU A 166 -2.70 12.20 9.73
C GLU A 166 -2.72 13.67 9.28
N GLN A 167 -2.34 13.97 8.05
CA GLN A 167 -2.19 15.33 7.55
C GLN A 167 -3.16 15.73 6.45
N GLY A 168 -3.98 14.80 5.98
CA GLY A 168 -4.90 15.09 4.89
C GLY A 168 -5.65 13.87 4.37
N MET A 169 -6.43 14.10 3.35
CA MET A 169 -7.32 13.12 2.76
C MET A 169 -7.44 13.29 1.26
N PHE A 170 -7.94 12.25 0.59
CA PHE A 170 -8.42 12.36 -0.79
C PHE A 170 -9.94 12.21 -0.79
N VAL A 171 -10.62 13.22 -1.34
CA VAL A 171 -12.07 13.23 -1.49
C VAL A 171 -12.42 12.90 -2.93
N LYS A 172 -13.06 11.75 -3.14
CA LYS A 172 -13.62 11.36 -4.43
C LYS A 172 -14.89 12.16 -4.67
N THR A 173 -14.90 12.93 -5.76
CA THR A 173 -16.02 13.78 -6.17
C THR A 173 -15.94 14.06 -7.67
N LEU A 174 -17.09 14.22 -8.32
CA LEU A 174 -17.16 14.65 -9.73
C LEU A 174 -16.97 16.16 -9.88
N HIS A 175 -17.05 16.92 -8.77
CA HIS A 175 -16.95 18.37 -8.74
C HIS A 175 -15.83 18.82 -7.79
N PRO A 176 -14.56 18.59 -8.14
CA PRO A 176 -13.43 19.04 -7.31
C PRO A 176 -13.42 20.57 -7.19
N ARG A 177 -13.02 21.04 -6.00
CA ARG A 177 -12.91 22.47 -5.72
C ARG A 177 -11.62 23.04 -6.33
N PRO A 178 -11.57 24.36 -6.51
CA PRO A 178 -10.38 25.04 -7.04
C PRO A 178 -9.12 24.77 -6.20
N LEU A 179 -8.00 24.66 -6.88
CA LEU A 179 -6.69 24.51 -6.24
C LEU A 179 -6.43 25.67 -5.27
N GLY A 180 -5.94 25.37 -4.07
CA GLY A 180 -5.63 26.35 -3.01
C GLY A 180 -6.85 26.83 -2.23
N SER A 181 -8.08 26.50 -2.62
CA SER A 181 -9.28 26.88 -1.86
C SER A 181 -9.39 26.08 -0.56
N LYS A 182 -9.97 26.71 0.48
CA LYS A 182 -10.20 26.13 1.79
C LYS A 182 -11.69 25.82 1.96
N HIS A 183 -11.98 24.67 2.52
CA HIS A 183 -13.34 24.20 2.74
C HIS A 183 -13.43 23.45 4.06
N THR A 184 -14.60 23.56 4.71
CA THR A 184 -14.98 22.69 5.81
C THR A 184 -15.44 21.36 5.22
N VAL A 185 -14.85 20.27 5.70
CA VAL A 185 -15.21 18.90 5.32
C VAL A 185 -15.67 18.16 6.55
N SER A 186 -16.79 17.47 6.44
CA SER A 186 -17.25 16.54 7.46
C SER A 186 -17.31 15.12 6.91
N PHE A 187 -16.96 14.14 7.74
CA PHE A 187 -17.10 12.72 7.43
C PHE A 187 -17.31 11.90 8.70
N SER A 188 -17.91 10.72 8.55
CA SER A 188 -18.15 9.82 9.68
C SER A 188 -17.02 8.81 9.83
N LEU A 189 -16.40 8.77 11.00
CA LEU A 189 -15.39 7.78 11.37
C LEU A 189 -15.79 7.14 12.72
N ASN A 190 -15.89 5.81 12.77
CA ASN A 190 -16.30 5.08 13.98
C ASN A 190 -17.58 5.66 14.63
N LYS A 191 -18.61 5.96 13.80
CA LYS A 191 -19.90 6.56 14.21
C LYS A 191 -19.80 7.98 14.77
N LYS A 192 -18.63 8.61 14.79
CA LYS A 192 -18.46 10.02 15.14
C LYS A 192 -18.31 10.85 13.88
N ILE A 193 -18.97 12.00 13.82
CA ILE A 193 -18.78 12.98 12.74
C ILE A 193 -17.55 13.80 13.09
N ILE A 194 -16.59 13.79 12.19
CA ILE A 194 -15.35 14.57 12.25
C ILE A 194 -15.53 15.80 11.37
N TRP A 195 -15.12 16.95 11.87
CA TRP A 195 -15.09 18.20 11.13
C TRP A 195 -13.65 18.67 10.97
N VAL A 196 -13.28 19.06 9.74
CA VAL A 196 -11.93 19.53 9.45
C VAL A 196 -11.96 20.68 8.46
N GLU A 197 -11.18 21.73 8.72
CA GLU A 197 -10.85 22.72 7.70
C GLU A 197 -9.69 22.19 6.86
N ALA A 198 -9.87 22.10 5.55
CA ALA A 198 -8.89 21.52 4.65
C ALA A 198 -8.71 22.36 3.38
N MET A 199 -7.47 22.39 2.86
CA MET A 199 -7.09 23.11 1.65
C MET A 199 -6.83 22.15 0.50
N VAL A 200 -7.35 22.44 -0.68
CA VAL A 200 -7.15 21.65 -1.90
C VAL A 200 -5.71 21.83 -2.38
N LEU A 201 -4.96 20.70 -2.46
CA LEU A 201 -3.58 20.67 -2.94
C LEU A 201 -3.45 20.30 -4.42
N TYR A 202 -4.34 19.42 -4.90
CA TYR A 202 -4.39 18.97 -6.30
C TYR A 202 -5.77 18.37 -6.59
N THR A 203 -6.10 18.33 -7.88
CA THR A 203 -7.37 17.76 -8.37
C THR A 203 -7.11 16.77 -9.48
N TYR A 204 -8.01 15.80 -9.65
CA TYR A 204 -8.11 14.93 -10.81
C TYR A 204 -9.50 15.10 -11.42
N GLY A 205 -9.55 15.49 -12.70
CA GLY A 205 -10.78 15.62 -13.47
C GLY A 205 -11.30 14.26 -13.95
N PHE A 206 -12.53 14.26 -14.45
CA PHE A 206 -13.10 13.09 -15.10
C PHE A 206 -12.46 12.92 -16.50
N GLY A 207 -11.83 11.76 -16.75
CA GLY A 207 -11.21 11.46 -18.05
C GLY A 207 -9.75 11.94 -18.21
N GLU A 208 -9.21 12.69 -17.28
CA GLU A 208 -7.79 13.01 -17.22
C GLU A 208 -7.01 11.87 -16.58
N GLU A 209 -6.12 11.21 -17.33
CA GLU A 209 -5.35 10.04 -16.91
C GLU A 209 -6.22 8.89 -16.36
N SER A 210 -6.62 8.00 -17.21
CA SER A 210 -7.57 6.88 -17.04
C SER A 210 -7.34 5.88 -15.87
N ALA A 211 -6.48 6.18 -14.91
CA ALA A 211 -6.16 5.30 -13.80
C ALA A 211 -6.44 5.89 -12.40
N LYS A 212 -6.94 7.14 -12.31
CA LYS A 212 -7.22 7.78 -11.02
C LYS A 212 -8.69 8.16 -10.93
N ASP A 213 -9.29 7.92 -9.77
CA ASP A 213 -10.64 8.40 -9.48
C ASP A 213 -10.68 9.94 -9.54
N PRO A 214 -11.75 10.54 -10.12
CA PRO A 214 -11.95 11.97 -10.08
C PRO A 214 -12.12 12.44 -8.62
N GLY A 215 -11.50 13.57 -8.30
CA GLY A 215 -11.53 14.08 -6.92
C GLY A 215 -10.43 15.07 -6.61
N MET A 216 -10.21 15.30 -5.32
CA MET A 216 -9.24 16.27 -4.84
C MET A 216 -8.46 15.76 -3.64
N GLY A 217 -7.15 16.00 -3.65
CA GLY A 217 -6.28 15.80 -2.49
C GLY A 217 -6.29 17.05 -1.63
N MET A 218 -6.59 16.88 -0.34
CA MET A 218 -6.74 17.98 0.61
C MET A 218 -5.81 17.81 1.80
N LYS A 219 -5.22 18.93 2.26
CA LYS A 219 -4.39 19.01 3.47
C LYS A 219 -5.21 19.59 4.61
N PHE A 220 -5.15 18.99 5.78
CA PHE A 220 -5.75 19.53 6.99
C PHE A 220 -5.06 20.84 7.38
N MET A 221 -5.84 21.87 7.58
CA MET A 221 -5.41 23.19 8.05
C MET A 221 -5.71 23.37 9.53
N SER A 222 -6.90 22.92 9.95
CA SER A 222 -7.36 22.90 11.33
C SER A 222 -8.21 21.67 11.58
N ILE A 223 -7.95 20.97 12.67
CA ILE A 223 -8.70 19.80 13.15
C ILE A 223 -8.64 19.78 14.67
N GLU A 224 -9.74 19.42 15.31
CA GLU A 224 -9.79 19.23 16.76
C GLU A 224 -8.80 18.12 17.20
N PRO A 225 -8.03 18.32 18.28
CA PRO A 225 -7.07 17.32 18.74
C PRO A 225 -7.67 15.95 19.02
N ALA A 226 -8.91 15.90 19.51
CA ALA A 226 -9.63 14.66 19.76
C ALA A 226 -10.00 13.92 18.45
N ASP A 227 -10.33 14.66 17.38
CA ASP A 227 -10.63 14.11 16.07
C ASP A 227 -9.36 13.59 15.36
N LEU A 228 -8.26 14.33 15.49
CA LEU A 228 -6.96 13.88 15.02
C LEU A 228 -6.51 12.59 15.73
N ALA A 229 -6.75 12.48 17.04
CA ALA A 229 -6.47 11.26 17.79
C ALA A 229 -7.27 10.06 17.27
N LEU A 230 -8.54 10.24 16.93
CA LEU A 230 -9.36 9.18 16.31
C LEU A 230 -8.84 8.75 14.95
N ILE A 231 -8.40 9.70 14.12
CA ILE A 231 -7.78 9.38 12.82
C ILE A 231 -6.48 8.58 13.02
N LYS A 232 -5.64 8.97 13.99
CA LYS A 232 -4.43 8.23 14.33
C LYS A 232 -4.72 6.81 14.79
N THR A 233 -5.71 6.64 15.66
CA THR A 233 -6.15 5.31 16.12
C THR A 233 -6.62 4.46 14.94
N TYR A 234 -7.44 5.01 14.05
CA TYR A 234 -7.90 4.31 12.85
C TYR A 234 -6.74 3.86 11.94
N ILE A 235 -5.73 4.73 11.75
CA ILE A 235 -4.52 4.38 11.00
C ILE A 235 -3.75 3.25 11.69
N GLN A 236 -3.60 3.30 13.02
CA GLN A 236 -2.92 2.26 13.79
C GLN A 236 -3.66 0.91 13.74
N GLU A 237 -4.98 0.93 13.82
CA GLU A 237 -5.82 -0.27 13.68
C GLU A 237 -5.65 -0.93 12.31
N SER A 238 -5.38 -0.13 11.26
CA SER A 238 -5.14 -0.64 9.90
C SER A 238 -3.85 -1.48 9.77
N PHE A 239 -2.92 -1.36 10.72
CA PHE A 239 -1.74 -2.24 10.79
C PHE A 239 -2.03 -3.60 11.44
N SER A 240 -3.19 -3.77 12.03
CA SER A 240 -3.63 -5.04 12.60
C SER A 240 -4.26 -5.92 11.52
N ALA A 241 -4.19 -7.23 11.69
CA ALA A 241 -4.78 -8.18 10.74
C ALA A 241 -6.33 -8.24 10.81
N GLY A 242 -6.96 -7.40 11.64
CA GLY A 242 -8.42 -7.21 11.66
C GLY A 242 -8.81 -6.19 10.59
N THR A 243 -9.79 -6.52 9.78
CA THR A 243 -10.25 -5.70 8.65
C THR A 243 -10.88 -4.40 9.17
N PRO A 244 -10.36 -3.19 8.82
CA PRO A 244 -11.22 -2.02 8.75
C PRO A 244 -12.28 -2.30 7.69
N GLU A 245 -13.51 -1.86 7.90
CA GLU A 245 -14.56 -1.93 6.88
C GLU A 245 -14.04 -1.30 5.58
N GLY A 246 -13.56 -2.15 4.67
CA GLY A 246 -13.11 -1.72 3.35
C GLY A 246 -14.30 -1.33 2.47
N PRO A 247 -14.05 -0.69 1.31
CA PRO A 247 -15.11 -0.33 0.39
C PRO A 247 -15.92 -1.56 0.01
N PRO A 248 -17.26 -1.45 -0.13
CA PRO A 248 -18.07 -2.53 -0.68
C PRO A 248 -17.50 -2.91 -2.06
N ARG A 249 -17.30 -4.20 -2.26
CA ARG A 249 -16.82 -4.79 -3.54
C ARG A 249 -17.85 -4.61 -4.64
#